data_2ecaebcffc58b26c560d11bb15de198a
#
_entry.id   2ecaebcffc58b26c560d11bb15de198a
#
_cell.length_a   1.000
_cell.length_b   1.000
_cell.length_c   1.000
_cell.angle_alpha   90.00
_cell.angle_beta   90.00
_cell.angle_gamma   90.00
#
_symmetry.space_group_name_H-M   'P 1'
#
loop_
_entity.id
_entity.type
_entity.pdbx_description
1 polymer ?
#
loop_
_entity_poly.entity_id
_entity_poly.type
_entity_poly.pdbx_seq_one_letter_code
_entity_poly.pdbx_strand_id
1 'polypeptide(L)'
;SLELNLPGFETKDPRDEDLDIKRFRELDIKSLNDGSAFRMLKVKEAIKQEFSIEEIHKNTGIDPWFLTEIQEIVNIEKEYSSIENLEFLKKNGFSDLQIARLNNLSENEVQQMRIDQGIKPVYKLVDTCAGEFEAETPYSYSTYESENDLQPLEGKKIMILGGGPNRIGQGIEFDYCCVQAVFGLREAGYKSIMVNCNPVSYTHLTLPTTV
;
A
#
# COMPACT_ATOMS: atom_id res chain seq x y z
N SER A 1 -5.68 4.42 -3.85
CA SER A 1 -6.40 4.59 -2.60
C SER A 1 -7.44 3.51 -2.43
N LEU A 2 -7.54 2.96 -1.21
CA LEU A 2 -8.40 1.84 -0.86
C LEU A 2 -9.90 2.09 -1.11
N GLU A 3 -10.35 3.33 -1.06
CA GLU A 3 -11.74 3.69 -1.24
C GLU A 3 -12.07 4.27 -2.62
N LEU A 4 -11.05 4.70 -3.35
CA LEU A 4 -11.21 5.32 -4.66
C LEU A 4 -10.95 4.33 -5.80
N ASN A 5 -10.60 3.07 -5.50
CA ASN A 5 -10.20 2.04 -6.48
C ASN A 5 -9.08 2.51 -7.44
N LEU A 6 -8.22 3.42 -6.96
CA LEU A 6 -7.07 3.89 -7.72
C LEU A 6 -5.87 2.96 -7.48
N PRO A 7 -5.10 2.65 -8.50
CA PRO A 7 -3.97 1.71 -8.43
C PRO A 7 -2.76 2.24 -7.64
N GLY A 8 -2.81 3.50 -7.24
CA GLY A 8 -1.76 4.16 -6.49
C GLY A 8 -2.15 5.60 -6.15
N PHE A 9 -1.16 6.41 -5.81
CA PHE A 9 -1.36 7.82 -5.51
C PHE A 9 -1.37 8.65 -6.82
N GLU A 10 -2.30 8.30 -7.72
CA GLU A 10 -2.43 8.90 -9.04
C GLU A 10 -3.66 9.78 -9.16
N THR A 11 -3.54 10.83 -9.94
CA THR A 11 -4.63 11.76 -10.27
C THR A 11 -5.30 11.44 -11.62
N LYS A 12 -4.85 10.39 -12.33
CA LYS A 12 -5.39 9.97 -13.62
C LYS A 12 -5.79 8.51 -13.60
N ASP A 13 -7.08 8.21 -13.72
CA ASP A 13 -7.54 6.91 -14.19
C ASP A 13 -8.04 7.07 -15.64
N PRO A 14 -7.37 6.48 -16.64
CA PRO A 14 -7.82 6.58 -18.03
C PRO A 14 -9.14 5.84 -18.30
N ARG A 15 -9.63 5.04 -17.34
CA ARG A 15 -10.91 4.32 -17.44
C ARG A 15 -12.08 5.16 -16.92
N ASP A 16 -11.79 6.26 -16.25
CA ASP A 16 -12.77 7.10 -15.57
C ASP A 16 -12.74 8.51 -16.20
N GLU A 17 -13.53 8.68 -17.26
CA GLU A 17 -13.75 9.99 -17.86
C GLU A 17 -14.43 10.99 -16.89
N ASP A 18 -15.05 10.46 -15.81
CA ASP A 18 -15.75 11.22 -14.77
C ASP A 18 -14.84 11.68 -13.62
N LEU A 19 -13.67 11.09 -13.43
CA LEU A 19 -12.62 11.70 -12.61
C LEU A 19 -12.07 12.91 -13.36
N ASP A 20 -12.87 13.97 -13.34
CA ASP A 20 -12.61 15.21 -14.06
C ASP A 20 -11.36 15.91 -13.50
N ILE A 21 -10.20 15.43 -13.97
CA ILE A 21 -8.88 16.02 -13.72
C ILE A 21 -8.85 17.50 -14.11
N LYS A 22 -9.77 17.92 -14.97
CA LYS A 22 -9.96 19.34 -15.27
C LYS A 22 -10.32 20.14 -14.01
N ARG A 23 -10.99 19.52 -13.01
CA ARG A 23 -11.25 20.15 -11.71
C ARG A 23 -10.01 20.40 -10.87
N PHE A 24 -8.92 19.68 -11.12
CA PHE A 24 -7.67 19.86 -10.38
C PHE A 24 -6.67 20.80 -11.12
N ARG A 25 -6.94 21.19 -12.37
CA ARG A 25 -6.02 22.05 -13.12
C ARG A 25 -5.99 23.50 -12.63
N GLU A 26 -7.06 23.95 -11.99
CA GLU A 26 -7.16 25.27 -11.37
C GLU A 26 -7.52 25.09 -9.90
N LEU A 27 -6.58 24.52 -9.12
CA LEU A 27 -6.80 24.31 -7.70
C LEU A 27 -6.81 25.66 -6.97
N ASP A 28 -7.97 26.03 -6.43
CA ASP A 28 -8.01 27.00 -5.34
C ASP A 28 -7.49 26.30 -4.08
N ILE A 29 -6.44 26.85 -3.47
CA ILE A 29 -5.84 26.31 -2.25
C ILE A 29 -6.85 26.12 -1.11
N LYS A 30 -7.91 26.94 -1.08
CA LYS A 30 -9.02 26.81 -0.12
C LYS A 30 -9.81 25.52 -0.31
N SER A 31 -9.84 24.95 -1.52
CA SER A 31 -10.51 23.69 -1.80
C SER A 31 -9.81 22.48 -1.19
N LEU A 32 -8.59 22.63 -0.71
CA LEU A 32 -7.84 21.59 0.01
C LEU A 32 -8.41 21.31 1.40
N ASN A 33 -9.22 22.23 1.95
CA ASN A 33 -9.83 22.07 3.27
C ASN A 33 -11.13 21.27 3.25
N ASP A 34 -11.56 20.76 2.10
CA ASP A 34 -12.73 19.89 2.05
C ASP A 34 -12.38 18.49 2.62
N GLY A 35 -13.31 17.89 3.37
CA GLY A 35 -13.18 16.55 3.94
C GLY A 35 -13.44 15.42 2.94
N SER A 36 -13.30 15.66 1.64
CA SER A 36 -13.59 14.66 0.61
C SER A 36 -12.55 13.55 0.54
N ALA A 37 -12.93 12.38 0.04
CA ALA A 37 -12.02 11.26 -0.22
C ALA A 37 -10.87 11.64 -1.19
N PHE A 38 -11.06 12.69 -1.99
CA PHE A 38 -10.07 13.19 -2.95
C PHE A 38 -9.05 14.17 -2.34
N ARG A 39 -9.19 14.54 -1.07
CA ARG A 39 -8.36 15.55 -0.42
C ARG A 39 -6.86 15.31 -0.62
N MET A 40 -6.41 14.07 -0.41
CA MET A 40 -4.98 13.73 -0.55
C MET A 40 -4.49 13.84 -2.00
N LEU A 41 -5.34 13.52 -2.97
CA LEU A 41 -5.01 13.70 -4.39
C LEU A 41 -4.92 15.19 -4.76
N LYS A 42 -5.80 16.03 -4.19
CA LYS A 42 -5.74 17.48 -4.37
C LYS A 42 -4.45 18.04 -3.76
N VAL A 43 -4.03 17.56 -2.58
CA VAL A 43 -2.75 17.94 -1.96
C VAL A 43 -1.57 17.60 -2.88
N LYS A 44 -1.53 16.37 -3.43
CA LYS A 44 -0.50 16.01 -4.40
C LYS A 44 -0.50 16.92 -5.62
N GLU A 45 -1.67 17.25 -6.15
CA GLU A 45 -1.78 18.13 -7.32
C GLU A 45 -1.36 19.58 -6.99
N ALA A 46 -1.67 20.07 -5.77
CA ALA A 46 -1.20 21.38 -5.31
C ALA A 46 0.34 21.42 -5.26
N ILE A 47 0.98 20.38 -4.76
CA ILE A 47 2.45 20.27 -4.78
C ILE A 47 2.98 20.26 -6.21
N LYS A 48 2.33 19.56 -7.16
CA LYS A 48 2.70 19.60 -8.59
C LYS A 48 2.56 20.99 -9.21
N GLN A 49 1.64 21.80 -8.69
CA GLN A 49 1.43 23.20 -9.10
C GLN A 49 2.30 24.19 -8.32
N GLU A 50 3.31 23.70 -7.58
CA GLU A 50 4.32 24.49 -6.89
C GLU A 50 3.79 25.33 -5.69
N PHE A 51 2.63 24.95 -5.12
CA PHE A 51 2.23 25.52 -3.82
C PHE A 51 3.22 25.09 -2.75
N SER A 52 3.61 26.02 -1.88
CA SER A 52 4.55 25.74 -0.81
C SER A 52 3.94 24.83 0.28
N ILE A 53 4.79 24.07 0.97
CA ILE A 53 4.39 23.22 2.10
C ILE A 53 3.69 24.07 3.18
N GLU A 54 4.18 25.28 3.44
CA GLU A 54 3.61 26.20 4.43
C GLU A 54 2.20 26.65 4.04
N GLU A 55 1.96 26.95 2.77
CA GLU A 55 0.63 27.33 2.28
C GLU A 55 -0.35 26.17 2.37
N ILE A 56 0.07 24.95 2.00
CA ILE A 56 -0.75 23.76 2.09
C ILE A 56 -1.05 23.43 3.56
N HIS A 57 -0.04 23.46 4.44
CA HIS A 57 -0.21 23.25 5.87
C HIS A 57 -1.22 24.25 6.48
N LYS A 58 -1.06 25.52 6.19
CA LYS A 58 -1.95 26.58 6.71
C LYS A 58 -3.40 26.38 6.32
N ASN A 59 -3.66 25.86 5.11
CA ASN A 59 -5.01 25.66 4.61
C ASN A 59 -5.62 24.29 4.97
N THR A 60 -4.78 23.29 5.27
CA THR A 60 -5.25 21.91 5.49
C THR A 60 -5.12 21.44 6.93
N GLY A 61 -4.19 22.02 7.70
CA GLY A 61 -3.79 21.52 9.00
C GLY A 61 -3.00 20.21 8.96
N ILE A 62 -2.64 19.71 7.75
CA ILE A 62 -1.81 18.51 7.61
C ILE A 62 -0.39 18.85 8.07
N ASP A 63 0.20 18.00 8.91
CA ASP A 63 1.56 18.19 9.38
C ASP A 63 2.57 18.29 8.22
N PRO A 64 3.50 19.25 8.24
CA PRO A 64 4.49 19.44 7.18
C PRO A 64 5.30 18.20 6.84
N TRP A 65 5.54 17.31 7.81
CA TRP A 65 6.26 16.06 7.58
C TRP A 65 5.55 15.21 6.51
N PHE A 66 4.23 14.99 6.63
CA PHE A 66 3.47 14.23 5.61
C PHE A 66 3.44 14.94 4.26
N LEU A 67 3.40 16.26 4.25
CA LEU A 67 3.43 17.04 3.01
C LEU A 67 4.78 16.90 2.30
N THR A 68 5.87 16.87 3.06
CA THR A 68 7.22 16.63 2.53
C THR A 68 7.35 15.24 1.92
N GLU A 69 6.82 14.19 2.57
CA GLU A 69 6.79 12.84 2.01
C GLU A 69 6.02 12.77 0.67
N ILE A 70 4.89 13.49 0.58
CA ILE A 70 4.14 13.58 -0.68
C ILE A 70 4.94 14.33 -1.74
N GLN A 71 5.66 15.38 -1.35
CA GLN A 71 6.54 16.13 -2.25
C GLN A 71 7.67 15.24 -2.80
N GLU A 72 8.25 14.36 -1.98
CA GLU A 72 9.24 13.38 -2.44
C GLU A 72 8.67 12.43 -3.50
N ILE A 73 7.44 11.93 -3.31
CA ILE A 73 6.76 11.11 -4.31
C ILE A 73 6.59 11.88 -5.63
N VAL A 74 6.21 13.17 -5.55
CA VAL A 74 6.07 14.03 -6.74
C VAL A 74 7.40 14.23 -7.44
N ASN A 75 8.48 14.45 -6.68
CA ASN A 75 9.82 14.61 -7.22
C ASN A 75 10.31 13.32 -7.91
N ILE A 76 10.07 12.15 -7.29
CA ILE A 76 10.40 10.87 -7.89
C ILE A 76 9.64 10.66 -9.21
N GLU A 77 8.34 10.98 -9.25
CA GLU A 77 7.57 10.92 -10.50
C GLU A 77 8.14 11.84 -11.60
N LYS A 78 8.64 13.01 -11.23
CA LYS A 78 9.18 13.99 -12.17
C LYS A 78 10.56 13.61 -12.70
N GLU A 79 11.44 13.12 -11.83
CA GLU A 79 12.86 12.94 -12.12
C GLU A 79 13.25 11.50 -12.49
N TYR A 80 12.56 10.52 -11.92
CA TYR A 80 12.93 9.11 -11.98
C TYR A 80 11.88 8.19 -12.59
N SER A 81 10.86 8.74 -13.26
CA SER A 81 9.77 7.94 -13.82
C SER A 81 10.16 6.99 -14.94
N SER A 82 11.36 7.13 -15.52
CA SER A 82 11.85 6.24 -16.58
C SER A 82 11.89 4.77 -16.11
N ILE A 83 11.53 3.86 -17.02
CA ILE A 83 11.59 2.41 -16.81
C ILE A 83 13.01 1.91 -16.46
N GLU A 84 14.04 2.66 -16.81
CA GLU A 84 15.43 2.36 -16.45
C GLU A 84 15.66 2.39 -14.94
N ASN A 85 14.83 3.14 -14.20
CA ASN A 85 14.87 3.24 -12.76
C ASN A 85 13.91 2.24 -12.06
N LEU A 86 13.54 1.14 -12.71
CA LEU A 86 12.50 0.22 -12.25
C LEU A 86 12.71 -0.26 -10.81
N GLU A 87 13.91 -0.68 -10.46
CA GLU A 87 14.23 -1.12 -9.09
C GLU A 87 14.04 0.00 -8.06
N PHE A 88 14.52 1.21 -8.37
CA PHE A 88 14.36 2.39 -7.51
C PHE A 88 12.90 2.73 -7.31
N LEU A 89 12.10 2.74 -8.39
CA LEU A 89 10.66 2.99 -8.32
C LEU A 89 9.95 1.95 -7.45
N LYS A 90 10.31 0.65 -7.57
CA LYS A 90 9.73 -0.40 -6.74
C LYS A 90 10.07 -0.22 -5.26
N LYS A 91 11.30 0.15 -4.92
CA LYS A 91 11.73 0.45 -3.55
C LYS A 91 10.99 1.63 -2.95
N ASN A 92 10.57 2.59 -3.77
CA ASN A 92 9.78 3.76 -3.37
C ASN A 92 8.26 3.54 -3.46
N GLY A 93 7.79 2.29 -3.58
CA GLY A 93 6.38 1.94 -3.45
C GLY A 93 5.52 2.12 -4.71
N PHE A 94 6.12 2.38 -5.87
CA PHE A 94 5.39 2.49 -7.11
C PHE A 94 4.88 1.12 -7.59
N SER A 95 3.60 1.02 -7.92
CA SER A 95 3.00 -0.19 -8.47
C SER A 95 3.44 -0.42 -9.91
N ASP A 96 3.41 -1.69 -10.39
CA ASP A 96 3.73 -2.01 -11.77
C ASP A 96 2.79 -1.26 -12.74
N LEU A 97 1.51 -1.13 -12.37
CA LEU A 97 0.53 -0.37 -13.15
C LEU A 97 0.85 1.14 -13.22
N GLN A 98 1.28 1.74 -12.09
CA GLN A 98 1.66 3.16 -12.07
C GLN A 98 2.89 3.41 -12.96
N ILE A 99 3.91 2.55 -12.85
CA ILE A 99 5.12 2.63 -13.68
C ILE A 99 4.76 2.44 -15.17
N ALA A 100 3.88 1.50 -15.47
CA ALA A 100 3.39 1.27 -16.83
C ALA A 100 2.76 2.53 -17.44
N ARG A 101 1.91 3.21 -16.67
CA ARG A 101 1.26 4.47 -17.12
C ARG A 101 2.25 5.60 -17.36
N LEU A 102 3.25 5.75 -16.49
CA LEU A 102 4.28 6.77 -16.64
C LEU A 102 5.14 6.54 -17.88
N ASN A 103 5.26 5.29 -18.34
CA ASN A 103 6.10 4.89 -19.47
C ASN A 103 5.33 4.49 -20.74
N ASN A 104 3.99 4.64 -20.76
CA ASN A 104 3.12 4.18 -21.86
C ASN A 104 3.29 2.69 -22.21
N LEU A 105 3.46 1.86 -21.17
CA LEU A 105 3.55 0.41 -21.23
C LEU A 105 2.28 -0.24 -20.66
N SER A 106 2.10 -1.53 -20.90
CA SER A 106 1.14 -2.34 -20.15
C SER A 106 1.72 -2.80 -18.81
N GLU A 107 0.86 -3.08 -17.84
CA GLU A 107 1.27 -3.62 -16.54
C GLU A 107 2.04 -4.94 -16.69
N ASN A 108 1.61 -5.80 -17.64
CA ASN A 108 2.28 -7.07 -17.92
C ASN A 108 3.71 -6.90 -18.44
N GLU A 109 3.96 -5.89 -19.28
CA GLU A 109 5.31 -5.58 -19.75
C GLU A 109 6.23 -5.16 -18.61
N VAL A 110 5.76 -4.28 -17.73
CA VAL A 110 6.52 -3.86 -16.54
C VAL A 110 6.77 -5.04 -15.60
N GLN A 111 5.75 -5.88 -15.38
CA GLN A 111 5.90 -7.09 -14.57
C GLN A 111 6.96 -8.04 -15.16
N GLN A 112 6.95 -8.25 -16.48
CA GLN A 112 7.93 -9.11 -17.14
C GLN A 112 9.34 -8.53 -17.01
N MET A 113 9.52 -7.23 -17.28
CA MET A 113 10.82 -6.55 -17.12
C MET A 113 11.36 -6.68 -15.68
N ARG A 114 10.48 -6.55 -14.68
CA ARG A 114 10.82 -6.72 -13.27
C ARG A 114 11.30 -8.14 -12.97
N ILE A 115 10.62 -9.14 -13.53
CA ILE A 115 10.99 -10.57 -13.37
C ILE A 115 12.34 -10.84 -14.04
N ASP A 116 12.55 -10.35 -15.26
CA ASP A 116 13.76 -10.57 -16.06
C ASP A 116 14.99 -9.90 -15.40
N GLN A 117 14.79 -8.76 -14.73
CA GLN A 117 15.83 -8.08 -13.95
C GLN A 117 16.03 -8.69 -12.55
N GLY A 118 15.25 -9.71 -12.17
CA GLY A 118 15.35 -10.34 -10.85
C GLY A 118 14.82 -9.48 -9.69
N ILE A 119 14.10 -8.40 -9.98
CA ILE A 119 13.52 -7.50 -8.97
C ILE A 119 12.29 -8.19 -8.36
N LYS A 120 12.44 -8.72 -7.17
CA LYS A 120 11.41 -9.49 -6.45
C LYS A 120 11.14 -8.88 -5.10
N PRO A 121 9.89 -8.93 -4.62
CA PRO A 121 9.60 -8.55 -3.25
C PRO A 121 10.26 -9.55 -2.30
N VAL A 122 10.65 -9.05 -1.16
CA VAL A 122 11.08 -9.80 0.02
C VAL A 122 10.06 -9.62 1.14
N TYR A 123 10.17 -10.43 2.17
CA TYR A 123 9.27 -10.37 3.32
C TYR A 123 10.10 -10.11 4.57
N LYS A 124 9.73 -9.07 5.29
CA LYS A 124 10.34 -8.64 6.54
C LYS A 124 9.43 -9.00 7.72
N LEU A 125 10.04 -9.36 8.84
CA LEU A 125 9.32 -9.50 10.10
C LEU A 125 9.04 -8.12 10.70
N VAL A 126 7.86 -7.99 11.32
CA VAL A 126 7.56 -6.78 12.10
C VAL A 126 8.28 -6.87 13.43
N ASP A 127 9.17 -5.94 13.69
CA ASP A 127 9.80 -5.81 15.00
C ASP A 127 8.79 -5.25 16.02
N THR A 128 8.33 -6.11 16.91
CA THR A 128 7.41 -5.76 18.00
C THR A 128 8.13 -5.53 19.33
N CYS A 129 9.46 -5.63 19.34
CA CYS A 129 10.29 -5.55 20.55
C CYS A 129 11.22 -4.32 20.55
N ALA A 130 11.02 -3.36 19.63
CA ALA A 130 11.81 -2.12 19.51
C ALA A 130 13.34 -2.36 19.44
N GLY A 131 13.76 -3.46 18.85
CA GLY A 131 15.16 -3.85 18.74
C GLY A 131 15.82 -4.33 20.05
N GLU A 132 15.08 -4.41 21.15
CA GLU A 132 15.62 -4.88 22.44
C GLU A 132 15.76 -6.40 22.52
N PHE A 133 14.90 -7.12 21.83
CA PHE A 133 14.89 -8.58 21.74
C PHE A 133 14.56 -9.01 20.32
N GLU A 134 14.94 -10.25 19.97
CA GLU A 134 14.51 -10.85 18.70
C GLU A 134 12.99 -11.02 18.69
N ALA A 135 12.35 -10.46 17.67
CA ALA A 135 10.89 -10.52 17.55
C ALA A 135 10.46 -11.89 17.01
N GLU A 136 9.84 -12.70 17.84
CA GLU A 136 9.23 -13.99 17.46
C GLU A 136 7.77 -13.81 17.05
N THR A 137 7.47 -12.84 16.17
CA THR A 137 6.10 -12.62 15.75
C THR A 137 5.84 -13.21 14.36
N PRO A 138 4.64 -13.75 14.11
CA PRO A 138 4.26 -14.22 12.77
C PRO A 138 3.81 -13.09 11.85
N TYR A 139 3.95 -11.83 12.26
CA TYR A 139 3.65 -10.68 11.43
C TYR A 139 4.79 -10.39 10.47
N SER A 140 4.43 -10.23 9.21
CA SER A 140 5.38 -9.84 8.17
C SER A 140 4.73 -8.89 7.18
N TYR A 141 5.56 -8.17 6.45
CA TYR A 141 5.15 -7.31 5.37
C TYR A 141 6.04 -7.55 4.15
N SER A 142 5.49 -7.25 2.97
CA SER A 142 6.21 -7.34 1.70
C SER A 142 6.81 -6.00 1.34
N THR A 143 8.07 -6.00 0.91
CA THR A 143 8.80 -4.81 0.48
C THR A 143 9.80 -5.16 -0.62
N TYR A 144 10.41 -4.16 -1.25
CA TYR A 144 11.47 -4.33 -2.24
C TYR A 144 12.82 -3.92 -1.64
N GLU A 145 13.33 -4.76 -0.75
CA GLU A 145 14.64 -4.61 -0.11
C GLU A 145 15.59 -5.73 -0.50
N SER A 146 16.81 -5.74 0.07
CA SER A 146 17.83 -6.71 -0.27
C SER A 146 17.73 -8.03 0.47
N GLU A 147 17.14 -8.03 1.67
CA GLU A 147 17.15 -9.17 2.58
C GLU A 147 15.74 -9.68 2.86
N ASN A 148 15.59 -10.99 2.93
CA ASN A 148 14.35 -11.67 3.25
C ASN A 148 14.47 -12.36 4.61
N ASP A 149 13.62 -11.97 5.57
CA ASP A 149 13.64 -12.53 6.93
C ASP A 149 12.84 -13.83 7.04
N LEU A 150 11.91 -14.08 6.10
CA LEU A 150 11.04 -15.25 6.17
C LEU A 150 11.62 -16.45 5.44
N GLN A 151 11.47 -17.61 6.07
CA GLN A 151 11.71 -18.90 5.42
C GLN A 151 10.40 -19.47 4.89
N PRO A 152 10.41 -20.07 3.68
CA PRO A 152 9.22 -20.72 3.14
C PRO A 152 8.71 -21.82 4.07
N LEU A 153 7.41 -21.80 4.37
CA LEU A 153 6.79 -22.90 5.12
C LEU A 153 6.88 -24.20 4.33
N GLU A 154 7.31 -25.28 4.97
CA GLU A 154 7.32 -26.61 4.35
C GLU A 154 5.96 -27.29 4.47
N GLY A 155 5.68 -28.26 3.58
CA GLY A 155 4.48 -29.07 3.57
C GLY A 155 3.29 -28.44 2.85
N LYS A 156 2.13 -29.06 3.04
CA LYS A 156 0.87 -28.61 2.42
C LYS A 156 0.42 -27.28 3.06
N LYS A 157 0.29 -26.25 2.26
CA LYS A 157 -0.06 -24.90 2.72
C LYS A 157 -1.12 -24.27 1.83
N ILE A 158 -1.98 -23.48 2.44
CA ILE A 158 -3.05 -22.73 1.75
C ILE A 158 -2.95 -21.27 2.16
N MET A 159 -2.99 -20.40 1.17
CA MET A 159 -3.02 -18.95 1.38
C MET A 159 -4.46 -18.47 1.40
N ILE A 160 -4.80 -17.70 2.42
CA ILE A 160 -6.09 -17.03 2.56
C ILE A 160 -5.88 -15.55 2.27
N LEU A 161 -6.58 -15.03 1.28
CA LEU A 161 -6.60 -13.61 0.98
C LEU A 161 -7.74 -12.96 1.77
N GLY A 162 -7.40 -12.13 2.74
CA GLY A 162 -8.36 -11.37 3.54
C GLY A 162 -8.91 -10.16 2.78
N GLY A 163 -9.88 -9.49 3.39
CA GLY A 163 -10.58 -8.34 2.79
C GLY A 163 -9.78 -7.03 2.77
N GLY A 164 -8.56 -7.02 3.32
CA GLY A 164 -7.76 -5.81 3.46
C GLY A 164 -8.11 -5.01 4.72
N PRO A 165 -7.66 -3.75 4.83
CA PRO A 165 -7.92 -2.92 5.99
C PRO A 165 -9.41 -2.60 6.12
N ASN A 166 -9.91 -2.61 7.35
CA ASN A 166 -11.29 -2.24 7.63
C ASN A 166 -11.51 -0.75 7.38
N ARG A 167 -12.68 -0.44 6.80
CA ARG A 167 -13.17 0.93 6.66
C ARG A 167 -13.84 1.39 7.96
N ILE A 168 -14.01 2.70 8.10
CA ILE A 168 -14.79 3.26 9.21
C ILE A 168 -16.21 2.65 9.20
N GLY A 169 -16.63 2.12 10.34
CA GLY A 169 -17.93 1.44 10.49
C GLY A 169 -17.92 -0.06 10.18
N GLN A 170 -16.81 -0.62 9.69
CA GLN A 170 -16.61 -2.06 9.58
C GLN A 170 -15.97 -2.60 10.85
N GLY A 171 -16.41 -3.76 11.29
CA GLY A 171 -15.91 -4.41 12.49
C GLY A 171 -15.25 -5.76 12.19
N ILE A 172 -15.08 -6.52 13.24
CA ILE A 172 -14.40 -7.82 13.24
C ILE A 172 -15.08 -8.88 12.37
N GLU A 173 -16.34 -8.70 12.05
CA GLU A 173 -17.13 -9.61 11.20
C GLU A 173 -16.48 -9.89 9.86
N PHE A 174 -15.73 -8.93 9.31
CA PHE A 174 -15.02 -9.10 8.02
C PHE A 174 -13.84 -10.05 8.12
N ASP A 175 -13.25 -10.18 9.32
CA ASP A 175 -12.14 -11.11 9.57
C ASP A 175 -12.61 -12.47 10.07
N TYR A 176 -13.83 -12.57 10.58
CA TYR A 176 -14.37 -13.78 11.16
C TYR A 176 -14.29 -14.97 10.19
N CYS A 177 -14.69 -14.79 8.95
CA CYS A 177 -14.63 -15.84 7.92
C CYS A 177 -13.20 -16.31 7.67
N CYS A 178 -12.22 -15.37 7.62
CA CYS A 178 -10.81 -15.69 7.41
C CYS A 178 -10.26 -16.48 8.60
N VAL A 179 -10.62 -16.10 9.82
CA VAL A 179 -10.21 -16.80 11.06
C VAL A 179 -10.79 -18.22 11.11
N GLN A 180 -12.07 -18.39 10.80
CA GLN A 180 -12.72 -19.70 10.74
C GLN A 180 -12.12 -20.59 9.66
N ALA A 181 -11.78 -20.02 8.50
CA ALA A 181 -11.08 -20.74 7.44
C ALA A 181 -9.69 -21.24 7.91
N VAL A 182 -8.95 -20.45 8.68
CA VAL A 182 -7.66 -20.87 9.26
C VAL A 182 -7.85 -22.04 10.21
N PHE A 183 -8.85 -22.00 11.09
CA PHE A 183 -9.13 -23.10 12.00
C PHE A 183 -9.50 -24.39 11.26
N GLY A 184 -10.42 -24.33 10.29
CA GLY A 184 -10.78 -25.48 9.49
C GLY A 184 -9.59 -26.06 8.69
N LEU A 185 -8.70 -25.23 8.17
CA LEU A 185 -7.49 -25.69 7.49
C LEU A 185 -6.51 -26.38 8.44
N ARG A 186 -6.34 -25.86 9.66
CA ARG A 186 -5.49 -26.49 10.68
C ARG A 186 -6.04 -27.87 11.10
N GLU A 187 -7.35 -27.98 11.32
CA GLU A 187 -8.02 -29.24 11.59
C GLU A 187 -7.84 -30.26 10.46
N ALA A 188 -7.85 -29.80 9.20
CA ALA A 188 -7.59 -30.63 8.04
C ALA A 188 -6.11 -30.95 7.79
N GLY A 189 -5.20 -30.51 8.66
CA GLY A 189 -3.76 -30.78 8.58
C GLY A 189 -2.98 -29.91 7.60
N TYR A 190 -3.54 -28.75 7.20
CA TYR A 190 -2.84 -27.78 6.37
C TYR A 190 -2.20 -26.67 7.21
N LYS A 191 -1.08 -26.15 6.73
CA LYS A 191 -0.53 -24.87 7.20
C LYS A 191 -1.26 -23.72 6.50
N SER A 192 -1.56 -22.66 7.23
CA SER A 192 -2.25 -21.50 6.67
C SER A 192 -1.33 -20.30 6.64
N ILE A 193 -1.42 -19.53 5.55
CA ILE A 193 -0.80 -18.22 5.39
C ILE A 193 -1.94 -17.23 5.20
N MET A 194 -2.07 -16.26 6.11
CA MET A 194 -3.10 -15.22 5.97
C MET A 194 -2.47 -13.95 5.43
N VAL A 195 -2.98 -13.48 4.29
CA VAL A 195 -2.65 -12.18 3.72
C VAL A 195 -3.78 -11.23 4.05
N ASN A 196 -3.55 -10.40 5.06
CA ASN A 196 -4.54 -9.42 5.51
C ASN A 196 -3.83 -8.18 6.08
N CYS A 197 -4.46 -7.03 5.97
CA CYS A 197 -3.91 -5.78 6.53
C CYS A 197 -4.42 -5.48 7.93
N ASN A 198 -5.25 -6.36 8.53
CA ASN A 198 -5.86 -6.12 9.83
C ASN A 198 -5.16 -6.94 10.93
N PRO A 199 -4.43 -6.29 11.88
CA PRO A 199 -3.76 -6.99 12.98
C PRO A 199 -4.72 -7.75 13.93
N VAL A 200 -5.99 -7.34 14.00
CA VAL A 200 -6.99 -7.98 14.86
C VAL A 200 -7.24 -9.44 14.50
N SER A 201 -7.17 -9.80 13.22
CA SER A 201 -7.30 -11.19 12.75
C SER A 201 -6.28 -12.12 13.41
N TYR A 202 -5.06 -11.65 13.61
CA TYR A 202 -4.01 -12.42 14.28
C TYR A 202 -4.31 -12.62 15.77
N THR A 203 -4.79 -11.60 16.46
CA THR A 203 -5.13 -11.68 17.88
C THR A 203 -6.13 -12.81 18.15
N HIS A 204 -7.13 -12.97 17.27
CA HIS A 204 -8.10 -14.07 17.39
C HIS A 204 -7.52 -15.46 17.11
N LEU A 205 -6.46 -15.53 16.29
CA LEU A 205 -5.80 -16.81 15.97
C LEU A 205 -4.87 -17.29 17.07
N THR A 206 -4.34 -16.39 17.88
CA THR A 206 -3.32 -16.68 18.90
C THR A 206 -3.83 -16.73 20.31
N LEU A 207 -4.98 -16.10 20.62
CA LEU A 207 -5.61 -16.26 21.93
C LEU A 207 -5.96 -17.74 22.11
N PRO A 208 -5.53 -18.35 23.24
CA PRO A 208 -6.00 -19.69 23.57
C PRO A 208 -7.51 -19.59 23.72
N THR A 209 -8.24 -20.24 22.82
CA THR A 209 -9.64 -20.54 23.07
C THR A 209 -9.67 -21.55 24.20
N THR A 210 -9.74 -21.03 25.42
CA THR A 210 -10.18 -21.86 26.55
C THR A 210 -11.62 -22.22 26.27
N VAL A 211 -11.84 -23.42 25.77
CA VAL A 211 -13.12 -24.12 25.84
C VAL A 211 -13.32 -24.58 27.25
#